data_fa83c40a45c90bd8429c2dbae58f2cbe
#
_entry.id   fa83c40a45c90bd8429c2dbae58f2cbe
#
_cell.length_a   1.000
_cell.length_b   1.000
_cell.length_c   1.000
_cell.angle_alpha   90.00
_cell.angle_beta   90.00
_cell.angle_gamma   90.00
#
_symmetry.space_group_name_H-M   'P 1'
#
loop_
_entity.id
_entity.type
_entity.pdbx_description
1 polymer ?
#
loop_
_entity_poly.entity_id
_entity_poly.type
_entity_poly.pdbx_seq_one_letter_code
_entity_poly.pdbx_strand_id
1 'polypeptide(L)'
;VLKKKSYPQLPIDNNPIQGDLSIICFPGAQILNKDPEQIALDVSGLVADINYIKSTFVIKAFCNIILSWDEIIDEVFAELSVDNFGRGNSKKDSILIEHTSANATGPFHMGRARNPIIGDSVSRLFKYGGYNVSTEYYVNDTGRQAATVAYGIKNYEGGNSDKMDHKLVECYRQASDNLKEDEHVKAEIYSKMEKIEGGDREALLEVNKAAEMMWSGMKASLQRLNAEADNYFHESDLI
;
A
#
# COMPACT_ATOMS: atom_id res chain seq x y z
N VAL A 1 34.81 -7.01 10.41
CA VAL A 1 36.28 -7.12 10.44
C VAL A 1 36.84 -6.57 11.76
N LEU A 2 36.41 -5.40 12.23
CA LEU A 2 36.91 -4.81 13.50
C LEU A 2 36.51 -5.60 14.77
N LYS A 3 35.50 -6.49 14.71
CA LYS A 3 35.11 -7.37 15.82
C LYS A 3 36.13 -8.48 16.14
N LYS A 4 37.07 -8.80 15.25
CA LYS A 4 38.09 -9.86 15.47
C LYS A 4 39.30 -9.41 16.29
N LYS A 5 39.51 -8.10 16.42
CA LYS A 5 40.58 -7.52 17.27
C LYS A 5 39.91 -6.50 18.14
N SER A 6 39.55 -6.77 19.33
CA SER A 6 39.02 -5.92 20.43
C SER A 6 39.14 -4.38 20.28
N TYR A 7 38.86 -3.85 19.10
CA TYR A 7 38.80 -2.41 18.90
C TYR A 7 37.45 -1.88 19.38
N PRO A 8 37.44 -0.75 20.08
CA PRO A 8 36.19 -0.08 20.44
C PRO A 8 35.41 0.33 19.16
N GLN A 9 34.13 0.59 19.34
CA GLN A 9 33.30 1.14 18.25
C GLN A 9 33.77 2.58 17.98
N LEU A 10 34.49 2.77 16.87
CA LEU A 10 34.99 4.08 16.44
C LEU A 10 33.92 4.78 15.61
N PRO A 11 33.71 6.11 15.80
CA PRO A 11 32.80 6.89 14.98
C PRO A 11 33.26 6.94 13.51
N ILE A 12 32.28 6.91 12.59
CA ILE A 12 32.50 7.09 11.16
C ILE A 12 31.86 8.41 10.74
N ASP A 13 32.64 9.28 10.13
CA ASP A 13 32.17 10.49 9.46
C ASP A 13 31.91 10.14 7.99
N ASN A 14 30.67 10.36 7.53
CA ASN A 14 30.21 10.13 6.16
C ASN A 14 30.21 11.40 5.31
N ASN A 15 30.72 12.52 5.82
CA ASN A 15 30.92 13.77 5.10
C ASN A 15 32.24 14.43 5.47
N PRO A 16 33.36 13.71 5.37
CA PRO A 16 34.66 14.24 5.78
C PRO A 16 35.16 15.31 4.81
N ILE A 17 36.11 16.12 5.29
CA ILE A 17 36.79 17.12 4.44
C ILE A 17 37.65 16.46 3.35
N GLN A 18 38.14 15.24 3.65
CA GLN A 18 38.98 14.47 2.72
C GLN A 18 38.57 13.00 2.72
N GLY A 19 38.44 12.42 1.52
CA GLY A 19 37.97 11.08 1.31
C GLY A 19 36.44 10.99 1.23
N ASP A 20 35.91 9.79 1.03
CA ASP A 20 34.47 9.50 0.98
C ASP A 20 33.94 9.18 2.39
N LEU A 21 34.73 8.55 3.23
CA LEU A 21 34.45 8.24 4.62
C LEU A 21 35.67 8.51 5.47
N SER A 22 35.49 8.79 6.76
CA SER A 22 36.60 8.92 7.71
C SER A 22 36.28 8.23 9.03
N ILE A 23 37.20 7.39 9.52
CA ILE A 23 37.11 6.76 10.83
C ILE A 23 37.84 7.65 11.84
N ILE A 24 37.14 8.11 12.87
CA ILE A 24 37.67 9.00 13.91
C ILE A 24 38.32 8.14 15.02
N CYS A 25 39.64 8.18 15.14
CA CYS A 25 40.40 7.29 16.04
C CYS A 25 40.66 7.87 17.41
N PHE A 26 40.41 9.16 17.66
CA PHE A 26 40.62 9.81 18.97
C PHE A 26 39.93 9.10 20.13
N PRO A 27 38.66 8.66 20.02
CA PRO A 27 38.01 7.98 21.16
C PRO A 27 38.67 6.64 21.55
N GLY A 28 39.37 6.03 20.60
CA GLY A 28 40.11 4.77 20.84
C GLY A 28 41.35 4.93 21.72
N ALA A 29 41.93 6.13 21.78
CA ALA A 29 43.20 6.38 22.47
C ALA A 29 43.19 6.00 23.94
N GLN A 30 42.16 6.43 24.68
CA GLN A 30 42.00 6.13 26.10
C GLN A 30 41.70 4.66 26.36
N ILE A 31 40.89 4.02 25.50
CA ILE A 31 40.46 2.63 25.66
C ILE A 31 41.61 1.66 25.39
N LEU A 32 42.42 1.97 24.36
CA LEU A 32 43.52 1.13 23.91
C LEU A 32 44.88 1.50 24.53
N ASN A 33 44.93 2.61 25.27
CA ASN A 33 46.16 3.21 25.77
C ASN A 33 47.24 3.33 24.69
N LYS A 34 46.85 3.87 23.54
CA LYS A 34 47.69 3.96 22.35
C LYS A 34 47.54 5.33 21.69
N ASP A 35 48.56 5.78 20.99
CA ASP A 35 48.52 7.02 20.24
C ASP A 35 47.39 6.98 19.17
N PRO A 36 46.53 8.01 19.08
CA PRO A 36 45.44 8.06 18.11
C PRO A 36 45.88 7.91 16.65
N GLU A 37 47.05 8.45 16.28
CA GLU A 37 47.58 8.34 14.92
C GLU A 37 48.01 6.90 14.63
N GLN A 38 48.64 6.22 15.63
CA GLN A 38 48.96 4.82 15.47
C GLN A 38 47.73 3.92 15.39
N ILE A 39 46.62 4.28 16.06
CA ILE A 39 45.34 3.60 15.92
C ILE A 39 44.80 3.79 14.49
N ALA A 40 44.91 4.99 13.94
CA ALA A 40 44.48 5.27 12.60
C ALA A 40 45.27 4.48 11.54
N LEU A 41 46.56 4.32 11.73
CA LEU A 41 47.42 3.46 10.88
C LEU A 41 47.03 1.99 10.97
N ASP A 42 46.80 1.47 12.18
CA ASP A 42 46.35 0.10 12.36
C ASP A 42 44.98 -0.15 11.72
N VAL A 43 44.04 0.78 11.87
CA VAL A 43 42.72 0.73 11.28
C VAL A 43 42.82 0.79 9.75
N SER A 44 43.66 1.67 9.21
CA SER A 44 43.92 1.76 7.76
C SER A 44 44.38 0.41 7.19
N GLY A 45 45.32 -0.27 7.85
CA GLY A 45 45.75 -1.60 7.44
C GLY A 45 44.69 -2.68 7.55
N LEU A 46 43.74 -2.55 8.52
CA LEU A 46 42.66 -3.53 8.71
C LEU A 46 41.53 -3.37 7.68
N VAL A 47 41.31 -2.16 7.19
CA VAL A 47 40.22 -1.87 6.24
C VAL A 47 40.67 -1.89 4.79
N ALA A 48 41.97 -1.84 4.52
CA ALA A 48 42.51 -1.78 3.16
C ALA A 48 42.08 -2.95 2.24
N ASP A 49 41.86 -4.14 2.84
CA ASP A 49 41.48 -5.35 2.11
C ASP A 49 39.94 -5.57 2.06
N ILE A 50 39.15 -4.58 2.52
CA ILE A 50 37.69 -4.67 2.43
C ILE A 50 37.27 -4.33 0.99
N ASN A 51 36.41 -5.17 0.41
CA ASN A 51 35.79 -4.89 -0.89
C ASN A 51 35.17 -3.47 -0.89
N TYR A 52 35.20 -2.80 -2.02
CA TYR A 52 34.72 -1.42 -2.23
C TYR A 52 35.61 -0.33 -1.62
N ILE A 53 36.74 -0.65 -1.01
CA ILE A 53 37.75 0.33 -0.59
C ILE A 53 38.86 0.39 -1.62
N LYS A 54 38.92 1.51 -2.36
CA LYS A 54 39.95 1.77 -3.35
C LYS A 54 41.32 2.05 -2.71
N SER A 55 41.32 2.86 -1.66
CA SER A 55 42.52 3.23 -0.91
C SER A 55 42.18 3.84 0.43
N THR A 56 43.17 3.83 1.31
CA THR A 56 43.09 4.49 2.62
C THR A 56 44.31 5.39 2.81
N PHE A 57 44.15 6.46 3.58
CA PHE A 57 45.25 7.32 3.99
C PHE A 57 44.96 7.91 5.38
N VAL A 58 46.01 8.18 6.12
CA VAL A 58 45.93 8.69 7.51
C VAL A 58 46.35 10.13 7.55
N ILE A 59 45.55 10.96 8.23
CA ILE A 59 45.87 12.34 8.57
C ILE A 59 45.62 12.51 10.05
N LYS A 60 46.67 12.61 10.85
CA LYS A 60 46.61 12.65 12.33
C LYS A 60 45.85 11.38 12.84
N ALA A 61 44.77 11.60 13.59
CA ALA A 61 43.97 10.51 14.14
C ALA A 61 42.72 10.18 13.28
N PHE A 62 42.78 10.45 12.00
CA PHE A 62 41.70 10.14 11.03
C PHE A 62 42.19 9.15 10.00
N CYS A 63 41.53 8.00 9.90
CA CYS A 63 41.69 7.07 8.80
C CYS A 63 40.67 7.42 7.71
N ASN A 64 41.12 8.07 6.66
CA ASN A 64 40.29 8.46 5.53
C ASN A 64 40.25 7.33 4.50
N ILE A 65 39.11 7.12 3.91
CA ILE A 65 38.78 6.03 2.99
C ILE A 65 38.31 6.64 1.67
N ILE A 66 38.87 6.14 0.58
CA ILE A 66 38.40 6.37 -0.79
C ILE A 66 37.68 5.09 -1.22
N LEU A 67 36.42 5.23 -1.67
CA LEU A 67 35.61 4.11 -2.12
C LEU A 67 35.88 3.79 -3.60
N SER A 68 35.72 2.53 -3.95
CA SER A 68 35.70 2.06 -5.35
C SER A 68 34.30 2.20 -5.90
N TRP A 69 33.96 3.40 -6.35
CA TRP A 69 32.62 3.73 -6.84
C TRP A 69 32.21 2.87 -8.02
N ASP A 70 33.15 2.50 -8.89
CA ASP A 70 32.86 1.62 -10.05
C ASP A 70 32.34 0.27 -9.58
N GLU A 71 32.99 -0.37 -8.60
CA GLU A 71 32.57 -1.66 -8.05
C GLU A 71 31.22 -1.54 -7.28
N ILE A 72 31.03 -0.46 -6.52
CA ILE A 72 29.78 -0.22 -5.78
C ILE A 72 28.63 -0.02 -6.77
N ILE A 73 28.83 0.74 -7.82
CA ILE A 73 27.83 1.04 -8.83
C ILE A 73 27.44 -0.26 -9.57
N ASP A 74 28.42 -1.07 -9.97
CA ASP A 74 28.16 -2.33 -10.67
C ASP A 74 27.33 -3.30 -9.81
N GLU A 75 27.62 -3.40 -8.50
CA GLU A 75 26.85 -4.23 -7.58
C GLU A 75 25.46 -3.68 -7.35
N VAL A 76 25.33 -2.36 -7.14
CA VAL A 76 24.01 -1.71 -6.97
C VAL A 76 23.15 -1.91 -8.22
N PHE A 77 23.70 -1.78 -9.43
CA PHE A 77 22.96 -2.04 -10.65
C PHE A 77 22.60 -3.53 -10.81
N ALA A 78 23.47 -4.44 -10.40
CA ALA A 78 23.15 -5.87 -10.38
C ALA A 78 21.99 -6.17 -9.42
N GLU A 79 22.01 -5.59 -8.21
CA GLU A 79 20.92 -5.73 -7.24
C GLU A 79 19.61 -5.06 -7.70
N LEU A 80 19.68 -3.87 -8.31
CA LEU A 80 18.52 -3.18 -8.87
C LEU A 80 17.85 -3.96 -10.01
N SER A 81 18.60 -4.81 -10.70
CA SER A 81 18.08 -5.67 -11.76
C SER A 81 17.26 -6.85 -11.23
N VAL A 82 17.23 -7.07 -9.93
CA VAL A 82 16.44 -8.12 -9.28
C VAL A 82 15.12 -7.53 -8.79
N ASP A 83 14.00 -8.18 -9.14
CA ASP A 83 12.63 -7.72 -8.79
C ASP A 83 12.37 -7.50 -7.28
N ASN A 84 13.29 -7.92 -6.44
CA ASN A 84 13.17 -7.88 -4.98
C ASN A 84 14.10 -6.87 -4.27
N PHE A 85 14.74 -5.95 -5.01
CA PHE A 85 15.63 -4.95 -4.41
C PHE A 85 14.94 -4.17 -3.29
N GLY A 86 15.57 -4.11 -2.12
CA GLY A 86 15.04 -3.41 -0.95
C GLY A 86 13.86 -4.09 -0.25
N ARG A 87 13.44 -5.28 -0.70
CA ARG A 87 12.36 -6.02 -0.05
C ARG A 87 12.76 -6.49 1.35
N GLY A 88 11.85 -6.31 2.30
CA GLY A 88 12.02 -6.84 3.67
C GLY A 88 12.02 -8.36 3.72
N ASN A 89 12.70 -8.92 4.73
CA ASN A 89 12.67 -10.36 4.98
C ASN A 89 11.23 -10.82 5.27
N SER A 90 10.89 -12.05 4.83
CA SER A 90 9.59 -12.66 5.07
C SER A 90 9.26 -12.69 6.57
N LYS A 91 8.06 -12.22 6.91
CA LYS A 91 7.51 -12.17 8.26
C LYS A 91 6.43 -13.24 8.43
N LYS A 92 6.24 -13.70 9.66
CA LYS A 92 5.23 -14.71 9.99
C LYS A 92 3.83 -14.15 10.09
N ASP A 93 3.71 -12.85 10.34
CA ASP A 93 2.43 -12.19 10.54
C ASP A 93 1.71 -12.01 9.20
N SER A 94 0.40 -12.26 9.22
CA SER A 94 -0.51 -11.98 8.13
C SER A 94 -1.31 -10.72 8.43
N ILE A 95 -1.52 -9.89 7.41
CA ILE A 95 -2.25 -8.63 7.52
C ILE A 95 -3.41 -8.67 6.53
N LEU A 96 -4.63 -8.44 7.02
CA LEU A 96 -5.80 -8.17 6.19
C LEU A 96 -6.01 -6.66 6.15
N ILE A 97 -6.15 -6.11 4.95
CA ILE A 97 -6.42 -4.69 4.73
C ILE A 97 -7.74 -4.57 3.99
N GLU A 98 -8.76 -4.11 4.70
CA GLU A 98 -10.00 -3.67 4.06
C GLU A 98 -9.84 -2.24 3.56
N HIS A 99 -10.14 -2.01 2.28
CA HIS A 99 -10.13 -0.67 1.70
C HIS A 99 -11.23 -0.51 0.66
N THR A 100 -11.49 0.73 0.29
CA THR A 100 -12.50 1.12 -0.69
C THR A 100 -13.91 0.98 -0.15
N SER A 101 -14.46 -0.23 -0.06
CA SER A 101 -15.77 -0.59 0.52
C SER A 101 -16.85 0.47 0.29
N ALA A 102 -16.91 0.98 -0.96
CA ALA A 102 -17.83 2.05 -1.34
C ALA A 102 -19.17 1.46 -1.77
N ASN A 103 -20.26 2.05 -1.29
CA ASN A 103 -21.61 1.62 -1.64
C ASN A 103 -21.85 1.70 -3.16
N ALA A 104 -22.53 0.72 -3.71
CA ALA A 104 -22.85 0.60 -5.13
C ALA A 104 -23.97 1.57 -5.56
N THR A 105 -23.75 2.87 -5.40
CA THR A 105 -24.72 3.96 -5.65
C THR A 105 -24.34 4.91 -6.77
N GLY A 106 -23.22 4.65 -7.44
CA GLY A 106 -22.74 5.46 -8.56
C GLY A 106 -21.23 5.42 -8.71
N PRO A 107 -20.68 6.11 -9.72
CA PRO A 107 -19.28 6.07 -10.07
C PRO A 107 -18.36 6.62 -8.97
N PHE A 108 -17.08 6.25 -9.05
CA PHE A 108 -16.06 6.86 -8.22
C PHE A 108 -15.86 8.33 -8.60
N HIS A 109 -16.02 9.22 -7.63
CA HIS A 109 -15.58 10.61 -7.68
C HIS A 109 -14.28 10.76 -6.85
N MET A 110 -13.61 11.90 -6.95
CA MET A 110 -12.31 12.13 -6.29
C MET A 110 -12.30 11.77 -4.79
N GLY A 111 -13.40 12.08 -4.08
CA GLY A 111 -13.51 11.73 -2.65
C GLY A 111 -13.52 10.22 -2.39
N ARG A 112 -14.16 9.43 -3.26
CA ARG A 112 -14.19 7.97 -3.15
C ARG A 112 -12.92 7.32 -3.69
N ALA A 113 -12.29 7.88 -4.74
CA ALA A 113 -11.10 7.33 -5.37
C ALA A 113 -9.86 7.40 -4.47
N ARG A 114 -9.82 8.29 -3.50
CA ARG A 114 -8.70 8.41 -2.55
C ARG A 114 -8.49 7.14 -1.72
N ASN A 115 -9.57 6.50 -1.28
CA ASN A 115 -9.49 5.33 -0.41
C ASN A 115 -8.83 4.12 -1.08
N PRO A 116 -9.23 3.67 -2.30
CA PRO A 116 -8.54 2.59 -3.00
C PRO A 116 -7.06 2.91 -3.27
N ILE A 117 -6.70 4.15 -3.61
CA ILE A 117 -5.31 4.53 -3.86
C ILE A 117 -4.46 4.40 -2.59
N ILE A 118 -4.97 4.87 -1.44
CA ILE A 118 -4.28 4.75 -0.16
C ILE A 118 -4.19 3.28 0.27
N GLY A 119 -5.31 2.54 0.19
CA GLY A 119 -5.36 1.14 0.61
C GLY A 119 -4.42 0.24 -0.19
N ASP A 120 -4.43 0.37 -1.51
CA ASP A 120 -3.49 -0.34 -2.39
C ASP A 120 -2.04 0.03 -2.10
N SER A 121 -1.74 1.33 -1.94
CA SER A 121 -0.38 1.79 -1.61
C SER A 121 0.12 1.21 -0.28
N VAL A 122 -0.71 1.22 0.75
CA VAL A 122 -0.39 0.63 2.06
C VAL A 122 -0.18 -0.88 1.94
N SER A 123 -1.05 -1.57 1.18
CA SER A 123 -0.91 -3.02 0.93
C SER A 123 0.41 -3.37 0.26
N ARG A 124 0.80 -2.60 -0.76
CA ARG A 124 2.10 -2.78 -1.45
C ARG A 124 3.27 -2.53 -0.54
N LEU A 125 3.22 -1.50 0.32
CA LEU A 125 4.26 -1.21 1.29
C LEU A 125 4.44 -2.36 2.30
N PHE A 126 3.36 -2.92 2.83
CA PHE A 126 3.44 -4.07 3.72
C PHE A 126 3.90 -5.34 3.00
N LYS A 127 3.42 -5.62 1.78
CA LYS A 127 3.92 -6.73 0.94
C LYS A 127 5.42 -6.58 0.70
N TYR A 128 5.88 -5.38 0.39
CA TYR A 128 7.30 -5.09 0.19
C TYR A 128 8.12 -5.19 1.48
N GLY A 129 7.53 -4.82 2.62
CA GLY A 129 8.10 -5.00 3.96
C GLY A 129 8.19 -6.46 4.43
N GLY A 130 7.77 -7.42 3.60
CA GLY A 130 7.90 -8.87 3.85
C GLY A 130 6.71 -9.51 4.58
N TYR A 131 5.61 -8.77 4.77
CA TYR A 131 4.38 -9.33 5.36
C TYR A 131 3.57 -10.12 4.33
N ASN A 132 2.82 -11.11 4.81
CA ASN A 132 1.76 -11.77 4.04
C ASN A 132 0.51 -10.89 4.11
N VAL A 133 0.15 -10.24 2.99
CA VAL A 133 -0.96 -9.28 2.95
C VAL A 133 -2.04 -9.76 2.02
N SER A 134 -3.28 -9.76 2.52
CA SER A 134 -4.51 -9.92 1.75
C SER A 134 -5.33 -8.63 1.81
N THR A 135 -5.98 -8.29 0.72
CA THR A 135 -6.86 -7.12 0.64
C THR A 135 -8.31 -7.55 0.47
N GLU A 136 -9.22 -6.81 1.07
CA GLU A 136 -10.65 -7.09 1.04
C GLU A 136 -11.46 -5.84 0.70
N TYR A 137 -12.53 -6.07 -0.06
CA TYR A 137 -13.55 -5.08 -0.36
C TYR A 137 -14.89 -5.58 0.18
N TYR A 138 -15.51 -4.82 1.08
CA TYR A 138 -16.85 -5.09 1.56
C TYR A 138 -17.88 -4.55 0.57
N VAL A 139 -18.62 -5.44 -0.09
CA VAL A 139 -19.65 -5.10 -1.07
C VAL A 139 -20.99 -4.97 -0.35
N ASN A 140 -21.47 -3.74 -0.21
CA ASN A 140 -22.79 -3.46 0.33
C ASN A 140 -23.85 -3.65 -0.77
N ASP A 141 -24.38 -4.85 -0.88
CA ASP A 141 -25.35 -5.29 -1.88
C ASP A 141 -26.75 -5.52 -1.29
N THR A 142 -26.99 -5.08 -0.05
CA THR A 142 -28.29 -5.12 0.63
C THR A 142 -28.68 -3.76 1.21
N GLY A 143 -29.78 -3.73 1.96
CA GLY A 143 -30.23 -2.55 2.66
C GLY A 143 -30.83 -1.46 1.77
N ARG A 144 -31.10 -0.30 2.38
CA ARG A 144 -31.88 0.77 1.73
C ARG A 144 -31.25 1.28 0.43
N GLN A 145 -29.94 1.45 0.39
CA GLN A 145 -29.31 2.03 -0.80
C GLN A 145 -29.36 1.05 -1.99
N ALA A 146 -29.10 -0.22 -1.76
CA ALA A 146 -29.21 -1.26 -2.78
C ALA A 146 -30.67 -1.43 -3.26
N ALA A 147 -31.64 -1.41 -2.33
CA ALA A 147 -33.06 -1.42 -2.66
C ALA A 147 -33.49 -0.17 -3.48
N THR A 148 -32.91 1.00 -3.18
CA THR A 148 -33.16 2.23 -3.95
C THR A 148 -32.57 2.12 -5.35
N VAL A 149 -31.37 1.51 -5.51
CA VAL A 149 -30.77 1.23 -6.82
C VAL A 149 -31.67 0.29 -7.62
N ALA A 150 -32.15 -0.79 -7.00
CA ALA A 150 -33.03 -1.76 -7.66
C ALA A 150 -34.36 -1.13 -8.11
N TYR A 151 -34.99 -0.31 -7.24
CA TYR A 151 -36.15 0.45 -7.59
C TYR A 151 -35.90 1.40 -8.77
N GLY A 152 -34.76 2.12 -8.72
CA GLY A 152 -34.39 3.07 -9.76
C GLY A 152 -34.21 2.41 -11.12
N ILE A 153 -33.48 1.29 -11.16
CA ILE A 153 -33.23 0.53 -12.41
C ILE A 153 -34.53 0.01 -13.02
N LYS A 154 -35.50 -0.37 -12.18
CA LYS A 154 -36.79 -0.90 -12.62
C LYS A 154 -37.72 0.19 -13.18
N ASN A 155 -37.69 1.41 -12.64
CA ASN A 155 -38.70 2.42 -12.86
C ASN A 155 -38.22 3.62 -13.67
N TYR A 156 -36.91 3.82 -13.84
CA TYR A 156 -36.36 4.98 -14.53
C TYR A 156 -35.38 4.61 -15.62
N GLU A 157 -35.26 5.46 -16.63
CA GLU A 157 -34.29 5.29 -17.68
C GLU A 157 -32.89 5.70 -17.23
N GLY A 158 -31.89 4.90 -17.61
CA GLY A 158 -30.49 5.21 -17.33
C GLY A 158 -29.94 6.31 -18.23
N GLY A 159 -28.84 6.91 -17.79
CA GLY A 159 -28.11 7.91 -18.55
C GLY A 159 -27.47 7.37 -19.83
N ASN A 160 -27.01 8.28 -20.67
CA ASN A 160 -26.42 8.00 -21.98
C ASN A 160 -24.91 7.71 -21.86
N SER A 161 -24.55 6.60 -21.21
CA SER A 161 -23.14 6.20 -20.98
C SER A 161 -22.96 4.71 -21.22
N ASP A 162 -21.86 4.31 -21.84
CA ASP A 162 -21.49 2.90 -22.02
C ASP A 162 -21.01 2.26 -20.69
N LYS A 163 -20.49 3.06 -19.77
CA LYS A 163 -20.03 2.57 -18.46
C LYS A 163 -21.21 2.43 -17.51
N MET A 164 -21.41 1.22 -16.97
CA MET A 164 -22.60 0.82 -16.24
C MET A 164 -22.92 1.70 -15.04
N ASP A 165 -21.95 2.01 -14.19
CA ASP A 165 -22.16 2.88 -13.02
C ASP A 165 -22.52 4.33 -13.39
N HIS A 166 -21.98 4.85 -14.49
CA HIS A 166 -22.35 6.15 -15.04
C HIS A 166 -23.75 6.16 -15.65
N LYS A 167 -24.15 5.03 -16.24
CA LYS A 167 -25.49 4.87 -16.79
C LYS A 167 -26.54 4.78 -15.68
N LEU A 168 -26.29 3.94 -14.70
CA LEU A 168 -27.28 3.62 -13.64
C LEU A 168 -27.37 4.66 -12.54
N VAL A 169 -26.36 5.54 -12.38
CA VAL A 169 -26.41 6.58 -11.35
C VAL A 169 -27.59 7.53 -11.52
N GLU A 170 -28.06 7.76 -12.76
CA GLU A 170 -29.23 8.59 -13.02
C GLU A 170 -30.52 7.94 -12.50
N CYS A 171 -30.65 6.62 -12.65
CA CYS A 171 -31.76 5.85 -12.06
C CYS A 171 -31.74 5.96 -10.54
N TYR A 172 -30.59 5.81 -9.93
CA TYR A 172 -30.42 5.92 -8.49
C TYR A 172 -30.75 7.32 -7.97
N ARG A 173 -30.30 8.38 -8.66
CA ARG A 173 -30.59 9.77 -8.26
C ARG A 173 -32.07 10.05 -8.28
N GLN A 174 -32.76 9.71 -9.36
CA GLN A 174 -34.22 9.89 -9.45
C GLN A 174 -34.95 9.11 -8.38
N ALA A 175 -34.59 7.86 -8.11
CA ALA A 175 -35.18 7.06 -7.05
C ALA A 175 -34.91 7.67 -5.65
N SER A 176 -33.67 8.14 -5.44
CA SER A 176 -33.27 8.73 -4.16
C SER A 176 -33.96 10.07 -3.88
N ASP A 177 -34.24 10.87 -4.90
CA ASP A 177 -34.97 12.13 -4.74
C ASP A 177 -36.46 11.85 -4.51
N ASN A 178 -37.07 10.97 -5.29
CA ASN A 178 -38.47 10.57 -5.08
C ASN A 178 -38.70 9.84 -3.75
N LEU A 179 -37.72 9.11 -3.22
CA LEU A 179 -37.78 8.51 -1.88
C LEU A 179 -38.03 9.53 -0.78
N LYS A 180 -37.63 10.79 -0.97
CA LYS A 180 -37.83 11.86 0.01
C LYS A 180 -39.21 12.53 -0.09
N GLU A 181 -39.77 12.56 -1.29
CA GLU A 181 -40.93 13.38 -1.63
C GLU A 181 -42.20 12.55 -1.92
N ASP A 182 -42.07 11.28 -2.30
CA ASP A 182 -43.17 10.41 -2.69
C ASP A 182 -43.33 9.23 -1.71
N GLU A 183 -44.41 9.23 -0.97
CA GLU A 183 -44.72 8.19 0.03
C GLU A 183 -44.96 6.80 -0.64
N HIS A 184 -45.40 6.76 -1.90
CA HIS A 184 -45.54 5.49 -2.62
C HIS A 184 -44.20 4.87 -2.94
N VAL A 185 -43.24 5.65 -3.46
CA VAL A 185 -41.86 5.22 -3.72
C VAL A 185 -41.21 4.73 -2.44
N LYS A 186 -41.41 5.48 -1.38
CA LYS A 186 -40.91 5.12 -0.04
C LYS A 186 -41.49 3.78 0.43
N ALA A 187 -42.81 3.61 0.33
CA ALA A 187 -43.48 2.38 0.74
C ALA A 187 -42.98 1.17 -0.05
N GLU A 188 -42.77 1.27 -1.36
CA GLU A 188 -42.27 0.18 -2.19
C GLU A 188 -40.83 -0.21 -1.81
N ILE A 189 -39.94 0.75 -1.62
CA ILE A 189 -38.54 0.49 -1.25
C ILE A 189 -38.47 -0.14 0.15
N TYR A 190 -39.21 0.37 1.14
CA TYR A 190 -39.23 -0.19 2.48
C TYR A 190 -39.89 -1.58 2.52
N SER A 191 -40.99 -1.79 1.79
CA SER A 191 -41.60 -3.13 1.64
C SER A 191 -40.62 -4.15 1.06
N LYS A 192 -39.78 -3.75 0.11
CA LYS A 192 -38.72 -4.61 -0.45
C LYS A 192 -37.72 -5.00 0.66
N MET A 193 -37.29 -4.04 1.48
CA MET A 193 -36.39 -4.31 2.60
C MET A 193 -37.01 -5.25 3.64
N GLU A 194 -38.27 -5.01 4.03
CA GLU A 194 -39.00 -5.88 4.96
C GLU A 194 -39.10 -7.32 4.45
N LYS A 195 -39.33 -7.52 3.14
CA LYS A 195 -39.33 -8.85 2.53
C LYS A 195 -37.98 -9.53 2.65
N ILE A 196 -36.88 -8.80 2.40
CA ILE A 196 -35.51 -9.32 2.52
C ILE A 196 -35.24 -9.72 3.97
N GLU A 197 -35.56 -8.85 4.94
CA GLU A 197 -35.42 -9.12 6.38
C GLU A 197 -36.29 -10.32 6.82
N GLY A 198 -37.43 -10.50 6.16
CA GLY A 198 -38.31 -11.68 6.35
C GLY A 198 -37.84 -12.95 5.68
N GLY A 199 -36.69 -12.94 4.99
CA GLY A 199 -36.09 -14.09 4.34
C GLY A 199 -36.58 -14.37 2.90
N ASP A 200 -37.19 -13.38 2.25
CA ASP A 200 -37.59 -13.48 0.83
C ASP A 200 -36.36 -13.44 -0.09
N ARG A 201 -35.95 -14.63 -0.55
CA ARG A 201 -34.79 -14.83 -1.42
C ARG A 201 -34.96 -14.20 -2.81
N GLU A 202 -36.20 -14.11 -3.33
CA GLU A 202 -36.43 -13.50 -4.64
C GLU A 202 -36.22 -11.99 -4.57
N ALA A 203 -36.72 -11.35 -3.52
CA ALA A 203 -36.48 -9.94 -3.24
C ALA A 203 -34.98 -9.63 -3.05
N LEU A 204 -34.26 -10.49 -2.31
CA LEU A 204 -32.81 -10.36 -2.13
C LEU A 204 -32.07 -10.46 -3.45
N LEU A 205 -32.35 -11.47 -4.27
CA LEU A 205 -31.70 -11.66 -5.57
C LEU A 205 -31.95 -10.50 -6.54
N GLU A 206 -33.14 -9.89 -6.52
CA GLU A 206 -33.44 -8.70 -7.35
C GLU A 206 -32.56 -7.53 -6.94
N VAL A 207 -32.42 -7.29 -5.63
CA VAL A 207 -31.60 -6.19 -5.09
C VAL A 207 -30.11 -6.42 -5.33
N ASN A 208 -29.63 -7.63 -5.09
CA ASN A 208 -28.23 -7.99 -5.32
C ASN A 208 -27.87 -7.83 -6.81
N LYS A 209 -28.74 -8.28 -7.72
CA LYS A 209 -28.50 -8.14 -9.16
C LYS A 209 -28.38 -6.67 -9.57
N ALA A 210 -29.21 -5.80 -9.02
CA ALA A 210 -29.14 -4.36 -9.30
C ALA A 210 -27.86 -3.73 -8.72
N ALA A 211 -27.48 -4.09 -7.51
CA ALA A 211 -26.24 -3.67 -6.88
C ALA A 211 -25.02 -4.14 -7.69
N GLU A 212 -25.01 -5.39 -8.15
CA GLU A 212 -23.94 -5.97 -8.96
C GLU A 212 -23.79 -5.24 -10.32
N MET A 213 -24.89 -4.87 -10.97
CA MET A 213 -24.84 -4.06 -12.20
C MET A 213 -24.14 -2.72 -11.98
N MET A 214 -24.46 -2.02 -10.89
CA MET A 214 -23.81 -0.76 -10.54
C MET A 214 -22.35 -0.97 -10.19
N TRP A 215 -22.06 -2.00 -9.37
CA TRP A 215 -20.73 -2.33 -8.90
C TRP A 215 -19.80 -2.77 -10.02
N SER A 216 -20.30 -3.45 -11.07
CA SER A 216 -19.49 -3.83 -12.24
C SER A 216 -18.80 -2.64 -12.91
N GLY A 217 -19.50 -1.50 -13.00
CA GLY A 217 -18.92 -0.25 -13.50
C GLY A 217 -17.89 0.35 -12.56
N MET A 218 -18.11 0.25 -11.23
CA MET A 218 -17.15 0.68 -10.22
C MET A 218 -15.89 -0.19 -10.25
N LYS A 219 -16.03 -1.51 -10.38
CA LYS A 219 -14.92 -2.47 -10.51
C LYS A 219 -14.03 -2.13 -11.69
N ALA A 220 -14.60 -1.79 -12.84
CA ALA A 220 -13.84 -1.34 -14.01
C ALA A 220 -12.97 -0.09 -13.70
N SER A 221 -13.40 0.79 -12.78
CA SER A 221 -12.57 1.91 -12.33
C SER A 221 -11.41 1.46 -11.45
N LEU A 222 -11.63 0.50 -10.54
CA LEU A 222 -10.58 -0.05 -9.68
C LEU A 222 -9.51 -0.76 -10.51
N GLN A 223 -9.92 -1.49 -11.56
CA GLN A 223 -9.00 -2.11 -12.52
C GLN A 223 -8.11 -1.08 -13.20
N ARG A 224 -8.68 0.02 -13.67
CA ARG A 224 -7.91 1.12 -14.28
C ARG A 224 -6.96 1.81 -13.31
N LEU A 225 -7.28 1.84 -12.01
CA LEU A 225 -6.43 2.35 -10.95
C LEU A 225 -5.38 1.33 -10.47
N ASN A 226 -5.47 0.07 -10.94
CA ASN A 226 -4.68 -1.06 -10.45
C ASN A 226 -4.77 -1.21 -8.92
N ALA A 227 -5.98 -1.03 -8.38
CA ALA A 227 -6.29 -1.03 -6.94
C ALA A 227 -7.46 -1.99 -6.63
N GLU A 228 -7.49 -3.16 -7.30
CA GLU A 228 -8.44 -4.22 -7.00
C GLU A 228 -8.09 -4.90 -5.67
N ALA A 229 -9.12 -5.39 -4.98
CA ALA A 229 -8.92 -6.22 -3.79
C ALA A 229 -8.69 -7.69 -4.18
N ASP A 230 -7.99 -8.44 -3.34
CA ASP A 230 -7.79 -9.88 -3.49
C ASP A 230 -9.10 -10.64 -3.25
N ASN A 231 -9.96 -10.13 -2.34
CA ASN A 231 -11.24 -10.72 -1.98
C ASN A 231 -12.36 -9.68 -2.00
N TYR A 232 -13.57 -10.15 -2.31
CA TYR A 232 -14.81 -9.36 -2.26
C TYR A 232 -15.79 -10.10 -1.36
N PHE A 233 -16.16 -9.45 -0.25
CA PHE A 233 -17.09 -9.99 0.72
C PHE A 233 -18.45 -9.31 0.55
N HIS A 234 -19.50 -10.07 0.29
CA HIS A 234 -20.84 -9.56 0.07
C HIS A 234 -21.64 -9.53 1.38
N GLU A 235 -22.28 -8.39 1.68
CA GLU A 235 -23.11 -8.25 2.87
C GLU A 235 -24.28 -9.26 2.84
N SER A 236 -24.79 -9.59 1.65
CA SER A 236 -25.83 -10.59 1.44
C SER A 236 -25.43 -12.01 1.86
N ASP A 237 -24.13 -12.32 1.98
CA ASP A 237 -23.67 -13.62 2.46
C ASP A 237 -23.91 -13.80 3.96
N LEU A 238 -24.29 -12.74 4.67
CA LEU A 238 -24.61 -12.76 6.11
C LEU A 238 -26.10 -12.99 6.41
N ILE A 239 -26.95 -12.97 5.39
CA ILE A 239 -28.41 -13.12 5.49
C ILE A 239 -28.81 -14.54 5.07
#